data_11d54e9c4485ef84e595eca330033b2d
#
_entry.id   11d54e9c4485ef84e595eca330033b2d
#
_cell.length_a   1.000
_cell.length_b   1.000
_cell.length_c   1.000
_cell.angle_alpha   90.00
_cell.angle_beta   90.00
_cell.angle_gamma   90.00
#
_symmetry.space_group_name_H-M   'P 1'
#
loop_
_entity.id
_entity.type
_entity.pdbx_description
1 polymer ?
#
loop_
_entity_poly.entity_id
_entity_poly.type
_entity_poly.pdbx_seq_one_letter_code
_entity_poly.pdbx_strand_id
1 'polypeptide(L)'
;MSFSQGVSGLGVAAANLDVIGNNIANSGTIGFKSAAATFQDIYAGSRIGLGASVSGVVQNFTQGVTQSSSRPLDVAILSGDGFFRMASSSGEVMYTRNGQFTKDKDGYIVNANGLRLTGYGVNASGGINGGTPAAIQIPTQAMTPNATTGVDAEFNLDARSTVPTKTPFNPTDSATFNYSNAAGPVYDSLGNAHDLSVYFVKTAANAWDVYATADGVPLN
;
A
#
# COMPACT_ATOMS: atom_id res chain seq x y z
N MET A 1 -32.09 5.91 54.03
CA MET A 1 -32.14 5.73 52.55
C MET A 1 -31.40 6.84 51.79
N SER A 2 -31.51 8.11 52.19
CA SER A 2 -30.80 9.23 51.50
C SER A 2 -29.27 9.13 51.55
N PHE A 3 -28.69 8.58 52.62
CA PHE A 3 -27.25 8.41 52.73
C PHE A 3 -26.71 7.38 51.76
N SER A 4 -27.38 6.25 51.58
CA SER A 4 -26.96 5.21 50.62
C SER A 4 -27.04 5.68 49.16
N GLN A 5 -28.03 6.54 48.85
CA GLN A 5 -28.14 7.19 47.53
C GLN A 5 -27.00 8.17 47.28
N GLY A 6 -26.62 8.94 48.31
CA GLY A 6 -25.46 9.83 48.27
C GLY A 6 -24.15 9.06 48.02
N VAL A 7 -23.93 7.94 48.75
CA VAL A 7 -22.75 7.09 48.58
C VAL A 7 -22.71 6.45 47.19
N SER A 8 -23.84 5.96 46.68
CA SER A 8 -23.87 5.42 45.29
C SER A 8 -23.58 6.49 44.24
N GLY A 9 -24.10 7.71 44.42
CA GLY A 9 -23.79 8.85 43.57
C GLY A 9 -22.29 9.22 43.54
N LEU A 10 -21.66 9.21 44.73
CA LEU A 10 -20.20 9.41 44.82
C LEU A 10 -19.40 8.29 44.15
N GLY A 11 -19.82 7.03 44.29
CA GLY A 11 -19.21 5.90 43.61
C GLY A 11 -19.27 6.02 42.07
N VAL A 12 -20.42 6.43 41.55
CA VAL A 12 -20.64 6.69 40.13
C VAL A 12 -19.76 7.85 39.63
N ALA A 13 -19.67 8.93 40.43
CA ALA A 13 -18.81 10.09 40.09
C ALA A 13 -17.32 9.68 40.06
N ALA A 14 -16.87 8.87 41.00
CA ALA A 14 -15.51 8.34 41.03
C ALA A 14 -15.23 7.50 39.79
N ALA A 15 -16.09 6.57 39.40
CA ALA A 15 -15.94 5.76 38.19
C ALA A 15 -15.90 6.61 36.90
N ASN A 16 -16.71 7.70 36.87
CA ASN A 16 -16.65 8.64 35.74
C ASN A 16 -15.29 9.35 35.66
N LEU A 17 -14.78 9.79 36.81
CA LEU A 17 -13.46 10.43 36.89
C LEU A 17 -12.35 9.48 36.46
N ASP A 18 -12.42 8.18 36.80
CA ASP A 18 -11.45 7.18 36.34
C ASP A 18 -11.44 7.04 34.82
N VAL A 19 -12.61 7.02 34.17
CA VAL A 19 -12.72 6.97 32.70
C VAL A 19 -12.18 8.27 32.06
N ILE A 20 -12.50 9.43 32.61
CA ILE A 20 -11.96 10.71 32.14
C ILE A 20 -10.45 10.75 32.31
N GLY A 21 -9.93 10.32 33.46
CA GLY A 21 -8.50 10.26 33.74
C GLY A 21 -7.76 9.36 32.74
N ASN A 22 -8.33 8.20 32.41
CA ASN A 22 -7.81 7.32 31.39
C ASN A 22 -7.79 7.99 30.00
N ASN A 23 -8.86 8.67 29.62
CA ASN A 23 -8.94 9.40 28.35
C ASN A 23 -7.86 10.50 28.26
N ILE A 24 -7.64 11.24 29.33
CA ILE A 24 -6.61 12.29 29.40
C ILE A 24 -5.21 11.67 29.31
N ALA A 25 -4.94 10.62 30.10
CA ALA A 25 -3.67 9.92 30.11
C ALA A 25 -3.28 9.37 28.71
N ASN A 26 -4.28 8.93 27.95
CA ASN A 26 -4.07 8.35 26.61
C ASN A 26 -4.38 9.32 25.46
N SER A 27 -4.58 10.60 25.72
CA SER A 27 -4.89 11.59 24.66
C SER A 27 -3.82 11.71 23.59
N GLY A 28 -2.54 11.44 23.93
CA GLY A 28 -1.42 11.38 22.99
C GLY A 28 -1.14 10.00 22.39
N THR A 29 -1.89 8.97 22.79
CA THR A 29 -1.65 7.59 22.30
C THR A 29 -2.28 7.41 20.92
N ILE A 30 -1.45 7.06 19.91
CA ILE A 30 -1.90 6.87 18.53
C ILE A 30 -2.84 5.67 18.46
N GLY A 31 -4.00 5.89 17.83
CA GLY A 31 -5.04 4.87 17.69
C GLY A 31 -5.92 4.67 18.94
N PHE A 32 -5.71 5.44 20.00
CA PHE A 32 -6.56 5.42 21.18
C PHE A 32 -7.99 5.85 20.84
N LYS A 33 -8.96 5.20 21.43
CA LYS A 33 -10.37 5.53 21.34
C LYS A 33 -10.91 5.84 22.73
N SER A 34 -11.37 7.07 22.90
CA SER A 34 -11.91 7.54 24.17
C SER A 34 -13.13 6.70 24.59
N ALA A 35 -13.33 6.61 25.88
CA ALA A 35 -14.49 5.93 26.45
C ALA A 35 -15.35 6.91 27.25
N ALA A 36 -16.62 6.59 27.40
CA ALA A 36 -17.55 7.30 28.26
C ALA A 36 -18.26 6.30 29.19
N ALA A 37 -18.36 6.62 30.48
CA ALA A 37 -19.15 5.84 31.41
C ALA A 37 -20.62 6.13 31.17
N THR A 38 -21.44 5.08 31.17
CA THR A 38 -22.90 5.16 31.15
C THR A 38 -23.45 4.75 32.47
N PHE A 39 -24.51 5.41 32.89
CA PHE A 39 -25.11 5.25 34.20
C PHE A 39 -26.56 4.84 34.09
N GLN A 40 -27.02 4.17 35.10
CA GLN A 40 -28.45 3.79 35.23
C GLN A 40 -28.94 4.09 36.64
N ASP A 41 -30.22 4.43 36.75
CA ASP A 41 -30.91 4.55 38.01
C ASP A 41 -31.25 3.14 38.55
N ILE A 42 -31.10 2.95 39.85
CA ILE A 42 -31.52 1.74 40.54
C ILE A 42 -32.95 1.96 40.99
N TYR A 43 -33.90 1.27 40.34
CA TYR A 43 -35.32 1.39 40.61
C TYR A 43 -35.90 0.10 41.21
N ALA A 44 -36.58 0.20 42.34
CA ALA A 44 -37.17 -0.96 43.06
C ALA A 44 -38.67 -0.79 43.27
N GLY A 45 -39.42 -0.33 42.27
CA GLY A 45 -40.86 -0.20 42.31
C GLY A 45 -41.39 0.94 43.21
N SER A 46 -40.53 1.77 43.78
CA SER A 46 -40.90 2.96 44.57
C SER A 46 -40.87 4.22 43.68
N ARG A 47 -41.59 5.27 44.11
CA ARG A 47 -41.57 6.57 43.38
C ARG A 47 -40.22 7.31 43.44
N ILE A 48 -39.32 6.87 44.28
CA ILE A 48 -38.00 7.47 44.49
C ILE A 48 -36.97 6.42 44.13
N GLY A 49 -36.03 6.76 43.22
CA GLY A 49 -34.89 5.92 42.84
C GLY A 49 -33.99 5.61 44.05
N LEU A 50 -33.37 4.44 44.07
CA LEU A 50 -32.49 3.96 45.15
C LEU A 50 -31.03 4.38 45.00
N GLY A 51 -30.73 5.21 44.02
CA GLY A 51 -29.39 5.66 43.69
C GLY A 51 -28.99 5.31 42.28
N ALA A 52 -27.73 5.51 41.94
CA ALA A 52 -27.19 5.28 40.60
C ALA A 52 -26.13 4.17 40.60
N SER A 53 -26.02 3.45 39.51
CA SER A 53 -24.92 2.51 39.24
C SER A 53 -24.31 2.72 37.87
N VAL A 54 -23.06 2.26 37.68
CA VAL A 54 -22.45 2.22 36.38
C VAL A 54 -23.09 1.13 35.54
N SER A 55 -23.68 1.48 34.40
CA SER A 55 -24.26 0.53 33.45
C SER A 55 -23.21 -0.11 32.56
N GLY A 56 -22.19 0.65 32.23
CA GLY A 56 -21.07 0.17 31.39
C GLY A 56 -20.13 1.30 30.96
N VAL A 57 -19.11 0.93 30.25
CA VAL A 57 -18.18 1.87 29.62
C VAL A 57 -18.25 1.65 28.10
N VAL A 58 -18.63 2.67 27.36
CA VAL A 58 -18.78 2.63 25.90
C VAL A 58 -17.64 3.35 25.25
N GLN A 59 -16.97 2.69 24.31
CA GLN A 59 -15.91 3.31 23.53
C GLN A 59 -16.47 4.12 22.35
N ASN A 60 -15.86 5.27 22.09
CA ASN A 60 -16.17 6.12 20.96
C ASN A 60 -15.19 5.84 19.81
N PHE A 61 -15.67 5.26 18.72
CA PHE A 61 -14.87 4.90 17.56
C PHE A 61 -14.81 6.00 16.47
N THR A 62 -15.28 7.20 16.74
CA THR A 62 -15.18 8.32 15.78
C THR A 62 -13.75 8.55 15.32
N GLN A 63 -13.61 9.04 14.08
CA GLN A 63 -12.32 9.35 13.48
C GLN A 63 -11.67 10.54 14.22
N GLY A 64 -10.41 10.38 14.60
CA GLY A 64 -9.56 11.44 15.12
C GLY A 64 -8.84 12.20 14.01
N VAL A 65 -7.99 13.15 14.41
CA VAL A 65 -7.13 13.90 13.48
C VAL A 65 -6.01 13.00 12.98
N THR A 66 -5.79 12.98 11.66
CA THR A 66 -4.64 12.30 11.05
C THR A 66 -3.38 13.15 11.22
N GLN A 67 -2.30 12.50 11.62
CA GLN A 67 -0.97 13.11 11.71
C GLN A 67 -0.07 12.56 10.61
N SER A 68 0.70 13.43 9.96
CA SER A 68 1.72 13.00 9.01
C SER A 68 2.93 12.43 9.76
N SER A 69 3.51 11.38 9.22
CA SER A 69 4.71 10.73 9.73
C SER A 69 5.80 10.69 8.65
N SER A 70 7.06 10.73 9.05
CA SER A 70 8.21 10.50 8.15
C SER A 70 8.54 9.01 7.96
N ARG A 71 7.85 8.11 8.67
CA ARG A 71 8.08 6.66 8.60
C ARG A 71 7.26 6.05 7.47
N PRO A 72 7.87 5.32 6.52
CA PRO A 72 7.20 4.86 5.32
C PRO A 72 6.13 3.78 5.55
N LEU A 73 6.16 3.10 6.72
CA LEU A 73 5.22 2.04 7.05
C LEU A 73 4.12 2.48 8.04
N ASP A 74 4.07 3.77 8.38
CA ASP A 74 2.98 4.28 9.20
C ASP A 74 1.73 4.48 8.34
N VAL A 75 0.62 3.87 8.74
CA VAL A 75 -0.64 3.82 7.99
C VAL A 75 -1.79 4.26 8.87
N ALA A 76 -2.71 5.04 8.32
CA ALA A 76 -3.93 5.48 9.00
C ALA A 76 -5.18 4.98 8.28
N ILE A 77 -6.23 4.62 9.06
CA ILE A 77 -7.55 4.33 8.53
C ILE A 77 -8.33 5.64 8.47
N LEU A 78 -8.65 6.11 7.25
CA LEU A 78 -9.25 7.43 7.01
C LEU A 78 -10.79 7.42 7.10
N SER A 79 -11.43 6.29 6.86
CA SER A 79 -12.89 6.20 6.73
C SER A 79 -13.64 5.92 8.04
N GLY A 80 -13.01 6.06 9.19
CA GLY A 80 -13.66 5.90 10.50
C GLY A 80 -13.89 4.47 10.96
N ASP A 81 -14.19 3.54 10.08
CA ASP A 81 -14.56 2.17 10.40
C ASP A 81 -13.41 1.17 10.12
N GLY A 82 -13.39 0.07 10.89
CA GLY A 82 -12.43 -1.00 10.71
C GLY A 82 -11.22 -0.95 11.66
N PHE A 83 -10.44 -2.02 11.63
CA PHE A 83 -9.24 -2.21 12.44
C PHE A 83 -8.16 -2.90 11.61
N PHE A 84 -6.91 -2.65 11.94
CA PHE A 84 -5.82 -3.49 11.46
C PHE A 84 -5.91 -4.85 12.12
N ARG A 85 -5.97 -5.90 11.30
CA ARG A 85 -5.95 -7.28 11.78
C ARG A 85 -4.52 -7.75 11.89
N MET A 86 -4.14 -8.12 13.10
CA MET A 86 -2.82 -8.60 13.44
C MET A 86 -2.88 -10.10 13.76
N ALA A 87 -1.82 -10.82 13.50
CA ALA A 87 -1.67 -12.21 13.91
C ALA A 87 -0.37 -12.42 14.71
N SER A 88 -0.49 -13.17 15.78
CA SER A 88 0.67 -13.66 16.51
C SER A 88 1.35 -14.80 15.73
N SER A 89 2.60 -15.11 16.05
CA SER A 89 3.29 -16.32 15.57
C SER A 89 2.58 -17.62 15.95
N SER A 90 1.77 -17.61 17.02
CA SER A 90 0.92 -18.73 17.44
C SER A 90 -0.41 -18.83 16.67
N GLY A 91 -0.72 -17.86 15.79
CA GLY A 91 -1.96 -17.82 15.01
C GLY A 91 -3.11 -17.08 15.71
N GLU A 92 -2.92 -16.54 16.91
CA GLU A 92 -3.92 -15.72 17.58
C GLU A 92 -4.15 -14.42 16.82
N VAL A 93 -5.43 -14.03 16.67
CA VAL A 93 -5.84 -12.83 15.94
C VAL A 93 -6.17 -11.71 16.92
N MET A 94 -5.58 -10.56 16.71
CA MET A 94 -5.83 -9.34 17.46
C MET A 94 -6.15 -8.19 16.52
N TYR A 95 -6.83 -7.17 17.05
CA TYR A 95 -7.23 -5.98 16.29
C TYR A 95 -6.67 -4.73 16.94
N THR A 96 -6.18 -3.80 16.12
CA THR A 96 -5.64 -2.52 16.59
C THR A 96 -6.03 -1.37 15.67
N ARG A 97 -6.09 -0.17 16.22
CA ARG A 97 -6.18 1.09 15.45
C ARG A 97 -4.82 1.78 15.31
N ASN A 98 -3.81 1.33 16.06
CA ASN A 98 -2.46 1.86 15.92
C ASN A 98 -1.85 1.34 14.61
N GLY A 99 -1.55 2.25 13.70
CA GLY A 99 -0.98 1.96 12.40
C GLY A 99 0.52 2.19 12.32
N GLN A 100 1.23 2.23 13.45
CA GLN A 100 2.68 2.34 13.47
C GLN A 100 3.32 0.96 13.30
N PHE A 101 3.83 0.73 12.10
CA PHE A 101 4.44 -0.56 11.75
C PHE A 101 5.93 -0.43 11.46
N THR A 102 6.62 -1.56 11.56
CA THR A 102 8.01 -1.73 11.18
C THR A 102 8.18 -3.02 10.39
N LYS A 103 9.28 -3.16 9.67
CA LYS A 103 9.64 -4.40 9.00
C LYS A 103 10.57 -5.20 9.91
N ASP A 104 10.28 -6.48 10.11
CA ASP A 104 11.17 -7.40 10.82
C ASP A 104 12.30 -7.92 9.92
N LYS A 105 13.20 -8.73 10.46
CA LYS A 105 14.35 -9.33 9.74
C LYS A 105 13.90 -10.25 8.59
N ASP A 106 12.73 -10.85 8.71
CA ASP A 106 12.17 -11.80 7.74
C ASP A 106 11.30 -11.09 6.69
N GLY A 107 11.17 -9.76 6.78
CA GLY A 107 10.39 -8.94 5.85
C GLY A 107 8.91 -8.79 6.21
N TYR A 108 8.44 -9.34 7.32
CA TYR A 108 7.06 -9.14 7.76
C TYR A 108 6.83 -7.74 8.32
N ILE A 109 5.64 -7.21 8.06
CA ILE A 109 5.20 -5.96 8.66
C ILE A 109 4.68 -6.27 10.07
N VAL A 110 5.31 -5.70 11.09
CA VAL A 110 4.99 -5.97 12.50
C VAL A 110 4.73 -4.66 13.27
N ASN A 111 3.97 -4.76 14.33
CA ASN A 111 3.82 -3.68 15.31
C ASN A 111 4.91 -3.75 16.40
N ALA A 112 4.88 -2.81 17.35
CA ALA A 112 5.83 -2.76 18.46
C ALA A 112 5.83 -4.01 19.36
N ASN A 113 4.73 -4.78 19.37
CA ASN A 113 4.58 -6.02 20.13
C ASN A 113 5.02 -7.27 19.34
N GLY A 114 5.55 -7.11 18.12
CA GLY A 114 5.96 -8.22 17.25
C GLY A 114 4.82 -8.97 16.58
N LEU A 115 3.59 -8.46 16.65
CA LEU A 115 2.46 -9.03 15.93
C LEU A 115 2.53 -8.67 14.45
N ARG A 116 2.24 -9.63 13.57
CA ARG A 116 2.29 -9.47 12.11
C ARG A 116 1.00 -8.87 11.58
N LEU A 117 1.11 -7.84 10.75
CA LEU A 117 -0.03 -7.30 10.00
C LEU A 117 -0.50 -8.33 8.99
N THR A 118 -1.83 -8.55 8.92
CA THR A 118 -2.41 -9.49 7.95
C THR A 118 -3.26 -8.76 6.93
N GLY A 119 -3.28 -9.28 5.71
CA GLY A 119 -4.06 -8.76 4.60
C GLY A 119 -4.31 -9.82 3.55
N TYR A 120 -5.02 -9.43 2.50
CA TYR A 120 -5.25 -10.29 1.34
C TYR A 120 -4.11 -10.14 0.34
N GLY A 121 -3.67 -11.26 -0.22
CA GLY A 121 -2.71 -11.25 -1.32
C GLY A 121 -3.33 -10.67 -2.60
N VAL A 122 -2.48 -10.29 -3.55
CA VAL A 122 -2.88 -9.86 -4.89
C VAL A 122 -2.43 -10.89 -5.93
N ASN A 123 -3.18 -11.02 -7.00
CA ASN A 123 -2.81 -11.83 -8.16
C ASN A 123 -1.86 -11.06 -9.09
N ALA A 124 -1.34 -11.71 -10.12
CA ALA A 124 -0.45 -11.10 -11.11
C ALA A 124 -1.08 -9.90 -11.86
N SER A 125 -2.41 -9.82 -11.90
CA SER A 125 -3.16 -8.70 -12.51
C SER A 125 -3.46 -7.57 -11.54
N GLY A 126 -2.95 -7.62 -10.28
CA GLY A 126 -3.20 -6.61 -9.25
C GLY A 126 -4.56 -6.73 -8.56
N GLY A 127 -5.37 -7.73 -8.88
CA GLY A 127 -6.65 -7.99 -8.20
C GLY A 127 -6.45 -8.68 -6.85
N ILE A 128 -7.32 -8.38 -5.89
CA ILE A 128 -7.28 -9.01 -4.57
C ILE A 128 -7.67 -10.49 -4.70
N ASN A 129 -6.80 -11.38 -4.20
CA ASN A 129 -7.14 -12.79 -4.05
C ASN A 129 -8.13 -12.93 -2.90
N GLY A 130 -9.32 -13.45 -3.19
CA GLY A 130 -10.25 -13.89 -2.14
C GLY A 130 -9.63 -15.02 -1.32
N GLY A 131 -9.94 -15.09 -0.03
CA GLY A 131 -9.44 -16.16 0.85
C GLY A 131 -9.27 -15.70 2.29
N THR A 132 -8.44 -16.41 3.04
CA THR A 132 -8.09 -16.04 4.42
C THR A 132 -6.95 -15.01 4.41
N PRO A 133 -7.05 -13.93 5.21
CA PRO A 133 -5.96 -12.97 5.35
C PRO A 133 -4.69 -13.66 5.87
N ALA A 134 -3.56 -13.42 5.19
CA ALA A 134 -2.24 -13.94 5.57
C ALA A 134 -1.33 -12.80 6.05
N ALA A 135 -0.23 -13.14 6.74
CA ALA A 135 0.75 -12.15 7.16
C ALA A 135 1.38 -11.48 5.93
N ILE A 136 1.41 -10.13 5.93
CA ILE A 136 1.98 -9.35 4.85
C ILE A 136 3.50 -9.36 4.99
N GLN A 137 4.16 -9.80 3.92
CA GLN A 137 5.61 -9.85 3.83
C GLN A 137 6.09 -9.00 2.65
N ILE A 138 7.07 -8.15 2.89
CA ILE A 138 7.76 -7.41 1.84
C ILE A 138 8.96 -8.25 1.41
N PRO A 139 9.03 -8.72 0.15
CA PRO A 139 10.18 -9.48 -0.32
C PRO A 139 11.48 -8.70 -0.13
N THR A 140 12.47 -9.33 0.46
CA THR A 140 13.81 -8.73 0.63
C THR A 140 14.78 -9.14 -0.47
N GLN A 141 14.37 -10.11 -1.29
CA GLN A 141 15.15 -10.56 -2.44
C GLN A 141 14.98 -9.59 -3.61
N ALA A 142 16.06 -9.36 -4.34
CA ALA A 142 15.99 -8.64 -5.60
C ALA A 142 15.03 -9.37 -6.55
N MET A 143 14.23 -8.62 -7.29
CA MET A 143 13.38 -9.20 -8.32
C MET A 143 14.25 -9.87 -9.38
N THR A 144 13.87 -11.08 -9.81
CA THR A 144 14.53 -11.70 -10.96
C THR A 144 14.32 -10.84 -12.19
N PRO A 145 15.37 -10.57 -12.97
CA PRO A 145 15.24 -9.84 -14.22
C PRO A 145 14.25 -10.54 -15.16
N ASN A 146 13.52 -9.76 -15.92
CA ASN A 146 12.63 -10.27 -16.96
C ASN A 146 13.05 -9.65 -18.29
N ALA A 147 13.42 -10.51 -19.23
CA ALA A 147 13.83 -10.06 -20.55
C ALA A 147 12.66 -9.42 -21.31
N THR A 148 12.96 -8.40 -22.10
CA THR A 148 11.98 -7.79 -23.01
C THR A 148 11.61 -8.80 -24.09
N THR A 149 10.33 -9.15 -24.19
CA THR A 149 9.84 -10.16 -25.15
C THR A 149 9.27 -9.56 -26.42
N GLY A 150 8.98 -8.28 -26.44
CA GLY A 150 8.45 -7.61 -27.64
C GLY A 150 8.52 -6.09 -27.49
N VAL A 151 8.65 -5.41 -28.61
CA VAL A 151 8.57 -3.96 -28.73
C VAL A 151 7.63 -3.66 -29.90
N ASP A 152 6.52 -2.99 -29.59
CA ASP A 152 5.55 -2.53 -30.60
C ASP A 152 5.78 -1.04 -30.84
N ALA A 153 5.96 -0.65 -32.09
CA ALA A 153 6.16 0.73 -32.47
C ALA A 153 5.47 1.05 -33.82
N GLU A 154 4.84 2.20 -33.90
CA GLU A 154 4.21 2.69 -35.10
C GLU A 154 5.05 3.83 -35.71
N PHE A 155 5.34 3.73 -37.00
CA PHE A 155 6.13 4.72 -37.72
C PHE A 155 5.41 5.22 -38.95
N ASN A 156 5.58 6.51 -39.23
CA ASN A 156 5.10 7.12 -40.46
C ASN A 156 6.30 7.53 -41.33
N LEU A 157 6.46 6.91 -42.51
CA LEU A 157 7.59 7.10 -43.41
C LEU A 157 7.17 7.94 -44.62
N ASP A 158 8.01 8.93 -45.02
CA ASP A 158 7.72 9.77 -46.19
C ASP A 158 7.96 9.00 -47.51
N ALA A 159 6.90 8.72 -48.25
CA ALA A 159 6.95 8.05 -49.55
C ALA A 159 7.81 8.77 -50.61
N ARG A 160 8.07 10.08 -50.42
CA ARG A 160 8.90 10.90 -51.34
C ARG A 160 10.39 10.75 -51.09
N SER A 161 10.83 10.08 -50.03
CA SER A 161 12.25 9.84 -49.78
C SER A 161 12.91 9.14 -50.96
N THR A 162 14.17 9.45 -51.23
CA THR A 162 14.97 8.81 -52.27
C THR A 162 15.63 7.53 -51.77
N VAL A 163 15.89 6.57 -52.66
CA VAL A 163 16.65 5.37 -52.31
C VAL A 163 18.10 5.77 -51.94
N PRO A 164 18.66 5.26 -50.83
CA PRO A 164 20.03 5.52 -50.44
C PRO A 164 21.01 5.12 -51.55
N THR A 165 22.06 5.90 -51.73
CA THR A 165 23.06 5.66 -52.80
C THR A 165 24.12 4.66 -52.39
N LYS A 166 24.29 4.39 -51.10
CA LYS A 166 25.25 3.43 -50.55
C LYS A 166 24.57 2.16 -50.04
N THR A 167 25.16 1.05 -50.40
CA THR A 167 24.78 -0.30 -49.92
C THR A 167 26.06 -1.09 -49.60
N PRO A 168 26.06 -2.03 -48.68
CA PRO A 168 24.94 -2.49 -47.83
C PRO A 168 24.64 -1.55 -46.64
N PHE A 169 23.55 -1.82 -45.91
CA PHE A 169 23.19 -1.08 -44.70
C PHE A 169 24.35 -1.10 -43.68
N ASN A 170 24.63 0.07 -43.12
CA ASN A 170 25.61 0.25 -42.04
C ASN A 170 25.04 1.28 -41.04
N PRO A 171 24.80 0.92 -39.76
CA PRO A 171 24.23 1.82 -38.79
C PRO A 171 25.09 3.04 -38.46
N THR A 172 26.41 2.99 -38.78
CA THR A 172 27.34 4.10 -38.53
C THR A 172 27.46 5.06 -39.73
N ASP A 173 26.95 4.70 -40.90
CA ASP A 173 26.99 5.55 -42.12
C ASP A 173 25.57 6.00 -42.49
N SER A 174 25.26 7.25 -42.19
CA SER A 174 23.94 7.84 -42.47
C SER A 174 23.54 7.89 -43.95
N ALA A 175 24.46 7.65 -44.86
CA ALA A 175 24.18 7.57 -46.30
C ALA A 175 23.59 6.21 -46.73
N THR A 176 23.51 5.23 -45.84
CA THR A 176 22.98 3.87 -46.07
C THR A 176 21.56 3.67 -45.67
N PHE A 177 20.93 4.63 -44.95
CA PHE A 177 19.54 4.56 -44.48
C PHE A 177 18.83 5.91 -44.61
N ASN A 178 17.52 5.92 -44.60
CA ASN A 178 16.71 7.13 -44.69
C ASN A 178 16.34 7.70 -43.33
N TYR A 179 15.94 6.82 -42.41
CA TYR A 179 15.49 7.19 -41.09
C TYR A 179 16.06 6.24 -40.02
N SER A 180 16.33 6.78 -38.85
CA SER A 180 16.69 6.02 -37.68
C SER A 180 15.85 6.51 -36.48
N ASN A 181 15.42 5.60 -35.63
CA ASN A 181 14.72 5.94 -34.41
C ASN A 181 15.23 5.05 -33.27
N ALA A 182 15.57 5.68 -32.14
CA ALA A 182 15.82 4.95 -30.89
C ALA A 182 14.51 4.49 -30.32
N ALA A 183 14.28 3.18 -30.26
CA ALA A 183 13.05 2.60 -29.74
C ALA A 183 13.04 2.55 -28.19
N GLY A 184 14.18 2.90 -27.57
CA GLY A 184 14.35 2.91 -26.11
C GLY A 184 15.11 1.68 -25.58
N PRO A 185 15.34 1.60 -24.26
CA PRO A 185 16.08 0.49 -23.68
C PRO A 185 15.23 -0.79 -23.66
N VAL A 186 15.85 -1.88 -24.07
CA VAL A 186 15.37 -3.26 -23.89
C VAL A 186 16.27 -3.99 -22.91
N TYR A 187 15.75 -4.99 -22.23
CA TYR A 187 16.49 -5.69 -21.18
C TYR A 187 16.74 -7.14 -21.57
N ASP A 188 17.95 -7.63 -21.30
CA ASP A 188 18.30 -9.04 -21.47
C ASP A 188 17.78 -9.92 -20.29
N SER A 189 18.07 -11.22 -20.33
CA SER A 189 17.68 -12.16 -19.27
C SER A 189 18.42 -11.94 -17.95
N LEU A 190 19.48 -11.16 -17.93
CA LEU A 190 20.25 -10.77 -16.75
C LEU A 190 19.84 -9.40 -16.22
N GLY A 191 18.95 -8.68 -16.92
CA GLY A 191 18.50 -7.34 -16.56
C GLY A 191 19.41 -6.21 -17.02
N ASN A 192 20.37 -6.49 -17.90
CA ASN A 192 21.18 -5.44 -18.50
C ASN A 192 20.34 -4.69 -19.53
N ALA A 193 20.48 -3.36 -19.56
CA ALA A 193 19.82 -2.52 -20.53
C ALA A 193 20.65 -2.46 -21.81
N HIS A 194 19.99 -2.58 -22.97
CA HIS A 194 20.55 -2.44 -24.30
C HIS A 194 19.76 -1.40 -25.08
N ASP A 195 20.45 -0.51 -25.80
CA ASP A 195 19.80 0.52 -26.60
C ASP A 195 19.32 -0.07 -27.93
N LEU A 196 17.99 -0.22 -28.07
CA LEU A 196 17.40 -0.67 -29.34
C LEU A 196 17.18 0.52 -30.27
N SER A 197 17.76 0.42 -31.50
CA SER A 197 17.54 1.38 -32.57
C SER A 197 17.00 0.68 -33.82
N VAL A 198 16.05 1.33 -34.48
CA VAL A 198 15.41 0.84 -35.72
C VAL A 198 15.76 1.77 -36.84
N TYR A 199 16.16 1.21 -38.00
CA TYR A 199 16.55 1.92 -39.18
C TYR A 199 15.67 1.53 -40.36
N PHE A 200 15.33 2.51 -41.19
CA PHE A 200 14.48 2.34 -42.37
C PHE A 200 15.24 2.69 -43.61
N VAL A 201 15.33 1.74 -44.51
CA VAL A 201 16.04 1.87 -45.82
C VAL A 201 15.04 1.73 -46.95
N LYS A 202 14.86 2.77 -47.75
CA LYS A 202 13.98 2.69 -48.89
C LYS A 202 14.63 1.88 -50.01
N THR A 203 13.95 0.85 -50.48
CA THR A 203 14.47 -0.03 -51.57
C THR A 203 13.79 0.23 -52.91
N ALA A 204 12.48 0.60 -52.90
CA ALA A 204 11.73 0.95 -54.09
C ALA A 204 10.54 1.87 -53.74
N ALA A 205 9.72 2.22 -54.71
CA ALA A 205 8.47 2.93 -54.46
C ALA A 205 7.56 2.13 -53.52
N ASN A 206 7.21 2.72 -52.39
CA ASN A 206 6.42 2.10 -51.29
C ASN A 206 7.04 0.81 -50.71
N ALA A 207 8.34 0.57 -50.88
CA ALA A 207 9.03 -0.56 -50.31
C ALA A 207 10.18 -0.10 -49.39
N TRP A 208 10.23 -0.68 -48.20
CA TRP A 208 11.18 -0.35 -47.15
C TRP A 208 11.71 -1.60 -46.50
N ASP A 209 13.02 -1.65 -46.31
CA ASP A 209 13.67 -2.61 -45.44
C ASP A 209 13.84 -2.00 -44.05
N VAL A 210 13.63 -2.81 -43.03
CA VAL A 210 13.75 -2.41 -41.64
C VAL A 210 14.88 -3.22 -40.98
N TYR A 211 15.83 -2.50 -40.40
CA TYR A 211 16.94 -3.09 -39.67
C TYR A 211 16.85 -2.67 -38.19
N ALA A 212 17.16 -3.57 -37.28
CA ALA A 212 17.28 -3.28 -35.88
C ALA A 212 18.71 -3.47 -35.40
N THR A 213 19.12 -2.65 -34.46
CA THR A 213 20.42 -2.79 -33.77
C THR A 213 20.24 -2.76 -32.28
N ALA A 214 21.02 -3.55 -31.56
CA ALA A 214 21.21 -3.42 -30.13
C ALA A 214 22.62 -2.90 -29.86
N ASP A 215 22.73 -1.79 -29.13
CA ASP A 215 24.01 -1.10 -28.85
C ASP A 215 24.84 -0.82 -30.14
N GLY A 216 24.16 -0.51 -31.24
CA GLY A 216 24.76 -0.24 -32.53
C GLY A 216 25.18 -1.49 -33.32
N VAL A 217 24.96 -2.69 -32.80
CA VAL A 217 25.23 -3.96 -33.49
C VAL A 217 23.96 -4.46 -34.18
N PRO A 218 23.95 -4.74 -35.48
CA PRO A 218 22.78 -5.27 -36.17
C PRO A 218 22.27 -6.57 -35.56
N LEU A 219 20.96 -6.66 -35.40
CA LEU A 219 20.27 -7.88 -35.01
C LEU A 219 19.92 -8.64 -36.32
N ASN A 220 20.31 -9.91 -36.38
CA ASN A 220 20.02 -10.79 -37.53
C ASN A 220 18.59 -11.34 -37.43
#